data_88b69a075f7d7f24f8de8c7f5c39b5ed
#
_entry.id   88b69a075f7d7f24f8de8c7f5c39b5ed
#
_cell.length_a   1.000
_cell.length_b   1.000
_cell.length_c   1.000
_cell.angle_alpha   90.00
_cell.angle_beta   90.00
_cell.angle_gamma   90.00
#
_symmetry.space_group_name_H-M   'P 1'
#
loop_
_entity.id
_entity.type
_entity.pdbx_description
1 polymer ?
#
loop_
_entity_poly.entity_id
_entity_poly.type
_entity_poly.pdbx_seq_one_letter_code
_entity_poly.pdbx_strand_id
1 'polypeptide(L)'
;MTIKVGDKIPSATLMEMQDGKPAPVSTDSFFGGKKVALFALPGAFTPTCSAKHVPGFVNSYDALKAKGVDAIACVSVNDAFVMGAWGKDQKADGKVHMLADGNGDFTRALGLEFDASKFGMGKRSQRYSMIVDNGVVKEVNVEEPGAFSVSSAEHILTEL
;
A
#
# COMPACT_ATOMS: atom_id res chain seq x y z
N MET A 1 -12.21 -9.28 11.40
CA MET A 1 -12.89 -7.96 11.24
C MET A 1 -12.09 -7.11 10.26
N THR A 2 -12.80 -6.39 9.42
CA THR A 2 -12.16 -5.51 8.45
C THR A 2 -11.94 -4.13 9.06
N ILE A 3 -10.78 -3.55 8.82
CA ILE A 3 -10.46 -2.20 9.30
C ILE A 3 -11.43 -1.16 8.72
N LYS A 4 -11.72 -0.13 9.49
CA LYS A 4 -12.66 0.93 9.12
C LYS A 4 -12.17 2.29 9.59
N VAL A 5 -12.81 3.33 9.11
CA VAL A 5 -12.52 4.71 9.53
C VAL A 5 -12.61 4.83 11.05
N GLY A 6 -11.61 5.47 11.65
CA GLY A 6 -11.48 5.64 13.09
C GLY A 6 -10.64 4.58 13.78
N ASP A 7 -10.37 3.46 13.12
CA ASP A 7 -9.51 2.41 13.69
C ASP A 7 -8.04 2.83 13.62
N LYS A 8 -7.26 2.32 14.56
CA LYS A 8 -5.81 2.45 14.51
C LYS A 8 -5.23 1.40 13.58
N ILE A 9 -4.16 1.75 12.89
CA ILE A 9 -3.38 0.79 12.10
C ILE A 9 -2.80 -0.26 13.05
N PRO A 10 -2.96 -1.55 12.77
CA PRO A 10 -2.40 -2.61 13.62
C PRO A 10 -0.88 -2.53 13.70
N SER A 11 -0.34 -2.85 14.87
CA SER A 11 1.11 -2.98 15.04
C SER A 11 1.60 -4.22 14.30
N ALA A 12 2.50 -4.01 13.37
CA ALA A 12 3.11 -5.07 12.57
C ALA A 12 4.48 -4.62 12.08
N THR A 13 5.27 -5.57 11.60
CA THR A 13 6.56 -5.28 10.98
C THR A 13 6.48 -5.62 9.50
N LEU A 14 6.72 -4.61 8.66
CA LEU A 14 6.86 -4.76 7.22
C LEU A 14 8.36 -4.71 6.89
N MET A 15 8.70 -5.02 5.64
CA MET A 15 10.09 -4.92 5.19
C MET A 15 10.17 -3.93 4.03
N GLU A 16 11.31 -3.25 3.92
CA GLU A 16 11.57 -2.33 2.81
C GLU A 16 13.03 -2.45 2.42
N MET A 17 13.31 -2.46 1.10
CA MET A 17 14.69 -2.41 0.64
C MET A 17 15.28 -1.04 0.92
N GLN A 18 16.35 -1.00 1.69
CA GLN A 18 17.08 0.22 2.02
C GLN A 18 18.57 -0.03 1.79
N ASP A 19 19.18 0.78 0.92
CA ASP A 19 20.59 0.68 0.58
C ASP A 19 21.01 -0.73 0.13
N GLY A 20 20.15 -1.37 -0.66
CA GLY A 20 20.41 -2.71 -1.22
C GLY A 20 20.13 -3.87 -0.28
N LYS A 21 19.59 -3.62 0.91
CA LYS A 21 19.28 -4.66 1.91
C LYS A 21 17.86 -4.51 2.45
N PRO A 22 17.18 -5.65 2.76
CA PRO A 22 15.89 -5.55 3.44
C PRO A 22 16.07 -5.03 4.86
N ALA A 23 15.22 -4.09 5.24
CA ALA A 23 15.20 -3.51 6.58
C ALA A 23 13.79 -3.57 7.16
N PRO A 24 13.64 -3.85 8.47
CA PRO A 24 12.33 -3.87 9.10
C PRO A 24 11.77 -2.45 9.24
N VAL A 25 10.47 -2.33 9.00
CA VAL A 25 9.71 -1.08 9.16
C VAL A 25 8.52 -1.37 10.07
N SER A 26 8.56 -0.80 11.28
CA SER A 26 7.44 -0.89 12.21
C SER A 26 6.30 0.01 11.73
N THR A 27 5.06 -0.51 11.70
CA THR A 27 3.91 0.30 11.35
C THR A 27 3.71 1.44 12.35
N ASP A 28 3.98 1.21 13.63
CA ASP A 28 3.86 2.26 14.65
C ASP A 28 4.77 3.46 14.32
N SER A 29 6.01 3.20 13.96
CA SER A 29 6.96 4.25 13.60
C SER A 29 6.65 4.89 12.24
N PHE A 30 6.26 4.06 11.27
CA PHE A 30 6.03 4.55 9.91
C PHE A 30 4.83 5.50 9.84
N PHE A 31 3.73 5.12 10.50
CA PHE A 31 2.48 5.89 10.44
C PHE A 31 2.40 6.98 11.52
N GLY A 32 3.22 6.90 12.56
CA GLY A 32 3.16 7.86 13.67
C GLY A 32 3.55 9.27 13.25
N GLY A 33 2.71 10.25 13.59
CA GLY A 33 2.99 11.67 13.36
C GLY A 33 2.93 12.11 11.90
N LYS A 34 2.43 11.27 10.99
CA LYS A 34 2.40 11.57 9.55
C LYS A 34 1.03 11.32 8.96
N LYS A 35 0.73 12.06 7.88
CA LYS A 35 -0.40 11.75 7.02
C LYS A 35 0.12 10.91 5.86
N VAL A 36 -0.36 9.69 5.74
CA VAL A 36 0.10 8.70 4.76
C VAL A 36 -1.04 8.35 3.80
N ALA A 37 -0.75 8.40 2.50
CA ALA A 37 -1.60 7.79 1.49
C ALA A 37 -1.08 6.36 1.28
N LEU A 38 -1.85 5.40 1.74
CA LEU A 38 -1.52 3.98 1.67
C LEU A 38 -2.37 3.32 0.61
N PHE A 39 -1.77 2.51 -0.25
CA PHE A 39 -2.52 1.66 -1.15
C PHE A 39 -1.93 0.26 -1.18
N ALA A 40 -2.77 -0.71 -1.50
CA ALA A 40 -2.35 -2.10 -1.57
C ALA A 40 -3.01 -2.80 -2.76
N LEU A 41 -2.46 -3.93 -3.12
CA LEU A 41 -2.82 -4.62 -4.35
C LEU A 41 -2.42 -6.09 -4.24
N PRO A 42 -3.01 -6.95 -5.10
CA PRO A 42 -2.75 -8.39 -5.03
C PRO A 42 -1.32 -8.82 -5.31
N GLY A 43 -0.55 -8.06 -6.07
CA GLY A 43 0.82 -8.49 -6.29
C GLY A 43 1.64 -7.59 -7.19
N ALA A 44 2.94 -7.51 -6.87
CA ALA A 44 3.94 -6.86 -7.70
C ALA A 44 3.97 -7.51 -9.09
N PHE A 45 4.22 -6.70 -10.12
CA PHE A 45 4.34 -7.12 -11.52
C PHE A 45 3.05 -7.71 -12.13
N THR A 46 1.92 -7.64 -11.43
CA THR A 46 0.63 -8.03 -12.02
C THR A 46 0.07 -6.90 -12.89
N PRO A 47 -0.83 -7.19 -13.86
CA PRO A 47 -1.18 -6.21 -14.91
C PRO A 47 -1.72 -4.87 -14.43
N THR A 48 -2.84 -4.85 -13.69
CA THR A 48 -3.45 -3.58 -13.22
C THR A 48 -2.56 -2.85 -12.22
N CYS A 49 -1.87 -3.60 -11.36
CA CYS A 49 -0.95 -3.03 -10.36
C CYS A 49 0.18 -2.28 -11.06
N SER A 50 0.76 -2.87 -12.10
CA SER A 50 1.89 -2.28 -12.83
C SER A 50 1.47 -1.23 -13.85
N ALA A 51 0.29 -1.37 -14.47
CA ALA A 51 -0.14 -0.49 -15.53
C ALA A 51 -0.88 0.75 -15.04
N LYS A 52 -1.56 0.66 -13.90
CA LYS A 52 -2.46 1.73 -13.45
C LYS A 52 -2.27 2.15 -12.00
N HIS A 53 -2.21 1.21 -11.06
CA HIS A 53 -2.26 1.55 -9.63
C HIS A 53 -1.01 2.30 -9.18
N VAL A 54 0.16 1.67 -9.30
CA VAL A 54 1.42 2.31 -8.93
C VAL A 54 1.70 3.55 -9.77
N PRO A 55 1.57 3.50 -11.13
CA PRO A 55 1.82 4.69 -11.93
C PRO A 55 0.94 5.89 -11.55
N GLY A 56 -0.32 5.64 -11.18
CA GLY A 56 -1.22 6.71 -10.74
C GLY A 56 -0.68 7.45 -9.52
N PHE A 57 -0.18 6.72 -8.53
CA PHE A 57 0.40 7.33 -7.32
C PHE A 57 1.75 8.00 -7.61
N VAL A 58 2.59 7.42 -8.45
CA VAL A 58 3.86 8.05 -8.87
C VAL A 58 3.59 9.38 -9.57
N ASN A 59 2.64 9.39 -10.51
CA ASN A 59 2.30 10.59 -11.28
C ASN A 59 1.61 11.65 -10.42
N SER A 60 0.92 11.26 -9.37
CA SER A 60 0.22 12.18 -8.47
C SER A 60 1.04 12.59 -7.25
N TYR A 61 2.31 12.24 -7.21
CA TYR A 61 3.19 12.51 -6.07
C TYR A 61 3.13 13.97 -5.62
N ASP A 62 3.36 14.91 -6.56
CA ASP A 62 3.39 16.34 -6.23
C ASP A 62 2.02 16.83 -5.76
N ALA A 63 0.94 16.39 -6.39
CA ALA A 63 -0.41 16.77 -6.02
C ALA A 63 -0.77 16.28 -4.61
N LEU A 64 -0.39 15.04 -4.28
CA LEU A 64 -0.61 14.48 -2.95
C LEU A 64 0.19 15.24 -1.88
N LYS A 65 1.46 15.55 -2.16
CA LYS A 65 2.28 16.32 -1.24
C LYS A 65 1.70 17.71 -1.02
N ALA A 66 1.20 18.35 -2.07
CA ALA A 66 0.59 19.69 -1.98
C ALA A 66 -0.67 19.68 -1.11
N LYS A 67 -1.34 18.54 -0.97
CA LYS A 67 -2.52 18.38 -0.11
C LYS A 67 -2.20 17.92 1.31
N GLY A 68 -0.93 17.92 1.70
CA GLY A 68 -0.50 17.63 3.07
C GLY A 68 -0.15 16.18 3.33
N VAL A 69 -0.04 15.34 2.31
CA VAL A 69 0.41 13.95 2.47
C VAL A 69 1.91 13.96 2.72
N ASP A 70 2.35 13.37 3.82
CA ASP A 70 3.77 13.32 4.18
C ASP A 70 4.50 12.16 3.52
N ALA A 71 3.81 11.04 3.30
CA ALA A 71 4.39 9.87 2.68
C ALA A 71 3.35 9.10 1.88
N ILE A 72 3.80 8.43 0.82
CA ILE A 72 2.97 7.53 0.02
C ILE A 72 3.56 6.14 0.16
N ALA A 73 2.74 5.14 0.45
CA ALA A 73 3.19 3.77 0.64
C ALA A 73 2.33 2.79 -0.15
N CYS A 74 3.01 1.80 -0.74
CA CYS A 74 2.39 0.66 -1.40
C CYS A 74 2.70 -0.58 -0.58
N VAL A 75 1.67 -1.39 -0.27
CA VAL A 75 1.85 -2.65 0.44
C VAL A 75 1.38 -3.79 -0.45
N SER A 76 2.16 -4.85 -0.50
CA SER A 76 1.80 -6.09 -1.19
C SER A 76 2.34 -7.29 -0.42
N VAL A 77 1.65 -8.43 -0.55
CA VAL A 77 2.10 -9.70 0.02
C VAL A 77 3.15 -10.30 -0.95
N ASN A 78 4.30 -9.65 -0.94
CA ASN A 78 5.51 -10.04 -1.68
C ASN A 78 6.69 -9.78 -0.74
N ASP A 79 7.83 -10.40 -1.03
CA ASP A 79 9.01 -10.12 -0.23
C ASP A 79 9.67 -8.79 -0.59
N ALA A 80 10.62 -8.34 0.23
CA ALA A 80 11.29 -7.06 0.04
C ALA A 80 12.09 -6.99 -1.24
N PHE A 81 12.67 -8.10 -1.67
CA PHE A 81 13.47 -8.14 -2.90
C PHE A 81 12.60 -7.87 -4.11
N VAL A 82 11.44 -8.51 -4.18
CA VAL A 82 10.46 -8.30 -5.25
C VAL A 82 9.93 -6.87 -5.21
N MET A 83 9.57 -6.36 -4.04
CA MET A 83 9.05 -5.00 -3.91
C MET A 83 10.11 -3.96 -4.29
N GLY A 84 11.35 -4.17 -3.93
CA GLY A 84 12.44 -3.28 -4.32
C GLY A 84 12.66 -3.24 -5.83
N ALA A 85 12.66 -4.41 -6.47
CA ALA A 85 12.80 -4.51 -7.93
C ALA A 85 11.61 -3.86 -8.65
N TRP A 86 10.40 -4.09 -8.14
CA TRP A 86 9.20 -3.50 -8.73
C TRP A 86 9.18 -1.98 -8.60
N GLY A 87 9.63 -1.47 -7.45
CA GLY A 87 9.75 -0.03 -7.24
C GLY A 87 10.68 0.63 -8.27
N LYS A 88 11.79 -0.01 -8.59
CA LYS A 88 12.70 0.47 -9.63
C LYS A 88 12.06 0.41 -11.01
N ASP A 89 11.40 -0.71 -11.32
CA ASP A 89 10.71 -0.89 -12.60
C ASP A 89 9.62 0.17 -12.80
N GLN A 90 8.90 0.52 -11.73
CA GLN A 90 7.82 1.51 -11.77
C GLN A 90 8.32 2.95 -11.60
N LYS A 91 9.61 3.15 -11.44
CA LYS A 91 10.21 4.48 -11.20
C LYS A 91 9.62 5.16 -9.97
N ALA A 92 9.36 4.36 -8.93
CA ALA A 92 8.74 4.82 -7.69
C ALA A 92 9.75 5.27 -6.64
N ASP A 93 11.05 5.05 -6.86
CA ASP A 93 12.11 5.39 -5.91
C ASP A 93 12.05 6.87 -5.53
N GLY A 94 12.08 7.14 -4.24
CA GLY A 94 12.00 8.50 -3.71
C GLY A 94 10.60 9.10 -3.69
N LYS A 95 9.60 8.40 -4.22
CA LYS A 95 8.20 8.88 -4.27
C LYS A 95 7.25 7.98 -3.49
N VAL A 96 7.36 6.68 -3.66
CA VAL A 96 6.48 5.70 -3.00
C VAL A 96 7.32 4.71 -2.23
N HIS A 97 7.00 4.53 -0.95
CA HIS A 97 7.61 3.47 -0.13
C HIS A 97 7.01 2.13 -0.56
N MET A 98 7.84 1.22 -1.04
CA MET A 98 7.40 -0.10 -1.48
C MET A 98 7.58 -1.07 -0.31
N LEU A 99 6.52 -1.22 0.48
CA LEU A 99 6.55 -1.98 1.73
C LEU A 99 6.13 -3.43 1.49
N ALA A 100 6.93 -4.36 1.96
CA ALA A 100 6.72 -5.79 1.76
C ALA A 100 6.02 -6.39 2.97
N ASP A 101 4.84 -6.98 2.75
CA ASP A 101 4.11 -7.77 3.74
C ASP A 101 4.26 -9.25 3.38
N GLY A 102 5.51 -9.72 3.32
CA GLY A 102 5.85 -11.04 2.78
C GLY A 102 5.14 -12.20 3.47
N ASN A 103 4.92 -12.10 4.78
CA ASN A 103 4.21 -13.13 5.54
C ASN A 103 2.70 -12.94 5.56
N GLY A 104 2.20 -11.80 5.09
CA GLY A 104 0.78 -11.50 5.08
C GLY A 104 0.20 -11.09 6.43
N ASP A 105 1.05 -10.87 7.43
CA ASP A 105 0.59 -10.57 8.79
C ASP A 105 -0.19 -9.26 8.89
N PHE A 106 0.31 -8.21 8.23
CA PHE A 106 -0.35 -6.91 8.22
C PHE A 106 -1.69 -6.99 7.48
N THR A 107 -1.69 -7.62 6.32
CA THR A 107 -2.91 -7.80 5.50
C THR A 107 -3.99 -8.58 6.27
N ARG A 108 -3.61 -9.65 6.98
CA ARG A 108 -4.55 -10.40 7.82
C ARG A 108 -5.06 -9.55 8.98
N ALA A 109 -4.19 -8.80 9.62
CA ALA A 109 -4.57 -7.93 10.74
C ALA A 109 -5.57 -6.84 10.30
N LEU A 110 -5.47 -6.38 9.06
CA LEU A 110 -6.44 -5.43 8.48
C LEU A 110 -7.77 -6.09 8.12
N GLY A 111 -7.82 -7.42 8.01
CA GLY A 111 -8.99 -8.13 7.53
C GLY A 111 -9.20 -8.00 6.02
N LEU A 112 -8.12 -7.76 5.26
CA LEU A 112 -8.18 -7.50 3.81
C LEU A 112 -7.44 -8.57 3.00
N GLU A 113 -7.34 -9.79 3.53
CA GLU A 113 -6.74 -10.90 2.82
C GLU A 113 -7.61 -11.34 1.65
N PHE A 114 -6.96 -11.77 0.57
CA PHE A 114 -7.60 -12.24 -0.64
C PHE A 114 -6.98 -13.60 -1.01
N ASP A 115 -7.83 -14.61 -1.22
CA ASP A 115 -7.36 -15.93 -1.64
C ASP A 115 -7.24 -15.97 -3.15
N ALA A 116 -6.00 -15.89 -3.63
CA ALA A 116 -5.66 -15.94 -5.05
C ALA A 116 -5.13 -17.32 -5.45
N SER A 117 -5.47 -18.37 -4.70
CA SER A 117 -4.96 -19.73 -4.94
C SER A 117 -5.29 -20.26 -6.33
N LYS A 118 -6.47 -19.91 -6.88
CA LYS A 118 -6.86 -20.35 -8.22
C LYS A 118 -5.97 -19.76 -9.33
N PHE A 119 -5.24 -18.69 -9.03
CA PHE A 119 -4.27 -18.08 -9.94
C PHE A 119 -2.83 -18.52 -9.62
N GLY A 120 -2.66 -19.46 -8.70
CA GLY A 120 -1.34 -19.91 -8.26
C GLY A 120 -0.62 -18.92 -7.39
N MET A 121 -1.32 -17.97 -6.78
CA MET A 121 -0.71 -16.88 -6.02
C MET A 121 -0.87 -16.98 -4.50
N GLY A 122 -1.68 -17.94 -4.03
CA GLY A 122 -1.90 -18.12 -2.60
C GLY A 122 -2.67 -16.97 -1.96
N LYS A 123 -2.37 -16.68 -0.71
CA LYS A 123 -3.03 -15.59 0.02
C LYS A 123 -2.35 -14.26 -0.29
N ARG A 124 -3.13 -13.31 -0.72
CA ARG A 124 -2.67 -11.97 -1.12
C ARG A 124 -3.55 -10.90 -0.45
N SER A 125 -3.33 -9.64 -0.80
CA SER A 125 -4.16 -8.54 -0.34
C SER A 125 -5.26 -8.21 -1.34
N GLN A 126 -6.43 -7.81 -0.83
CA GLN A 126 -7.41 -7.11 -1.65
C GLN A 126 -6.79 -5.79 -2.12
N ARG A 127 -7.35 -5.20 -3.17
CA ARG A 127 -6.92 -3.88 -3.66
C ARG A 127 -7.67 -2.82 -2.88
N TYR A 128 -6.92 -1.89 -2.26
CA TYR A 128 -7.53 -0.82 -1.49
C TYR A 128 -6.64 0.42 -1.47
N SER A 129 -7.20 1.53 -1.00
CA SER A 129 -6.44 2.70 -0.61
C SER A 129 -6.94 3.22 0.73
N MET A 130 -6.09 3.91 1.46
CA MET A 130 -6.40 4.52 2.75
C MET A 130 -5.72 5.87 2.88
N ILE A 131 -6.36 6.75 3.64
CA ILE A 131 -5.70 7.92 4.21
C ILE A 131 -5.54 7.62 5.70
N VAL A 132 -4.30 7.65 6.19
CA VAL A 132 -3.97 7.37 7.58
C VAL A 132 -3.28 8.60 8.16
N ASP A 133 -3.82 9.13 9.24
CA ASP A 133 -3.26 10.31 9.90
C ASP A 133 -2.86 9.95 11.32
N ASN A 134 -1.56 10.03 11.60
CA ASN A 134 -0.98 9.66 12.89
C ASN A 134 -1.46 8.29 13.37
N GLY A 135 -1.42 7.31 12.46
CA GLY A 135 -1.78 5.93 12.77
C GLY A 135 -3.28 5.64 12.82
N VAL A 136 -4.13 6.62 12.57
CA VAL A 136 -5.60 6.45 12.59
C VAL A 136 -6.15 6.54 11.17
N VAL A 137 -6.98 5.58 10.78
CA VAL A 137 -7.59 5.53 9.45
C VAL A 137 -8.62 6.65 9.31
N LYS A 138 -8.44 7.52 8.33
CA LYS A 138 -9.37 8.62 8.02
C LYS A 138 -10.28 8.28 6.85
N GLU A 139 -9.77 7.54 5.87
CA GLU A 139 -10.54 7.04 4.73
C GLU A 139 -10.04 5.63 4.40
N VAL A 140 -10.94 4.76 3.98
CA VAL A 140 -10.62 3.43 3.47
C VAL A 140 -11.53 3.09 2.30
N ASN A 141 -10.93 2.71 1.18
CA ASN A 141 -11.64 2.42 -0.07
C ASN A 141 -11.20 1.04 -0.54
N VAL A 142 -12.06 0.05 -0.41
CA VAL A 142 -11.77 -1.32 -0.82
C VAL A 142 -12.47 -1.60 -2.15
N GLU A 143 -11.71 -2.08 -3.13
CA GLU A 143 -12.25 -2.41 -4.44
C GLU A 143 -13.07 -3.69 -4.40
N GLU A 144 -14.09 -3.76 -5.25
CA GLU A 144 -14.71 -5.04 -5.57
C GLU A 144 -13.69 -5.91 -6.33
N PRO A 145 -13.78 -7.24 -6.22
CA PRO A 145 -12.82 -8.12 -6.91
C PRO A 145 -12.73 -7.80 -8.40
N GLY A 146 -11.51 -7.55 -8.87
CA GLY A 146 -11.23 -7.22 -10.27
C GLY A 146 -11.49 -5.77 -10.67
N ALA A 147 -12.01 -4.95 -9.78
CA ALA A 147 -12.30 -3.53 -10.08
C ALA A 147 -11.10 -2.62 -9.77
N PHE A 148 -11.08 -1.46 -10.42
CA PHE A 148 -10.12 -0.40 -10.11
C PHE A 148 -10.81 0.95 -10.34
N SER A 149 -11.50 1.45 -9.31
CA SER A 149 -12.23 2.72 -9.38
C SER A 149 -12.11 3.56 -8.11
N VAL A 150 -12.19 2.93 -6.92
CA VAL A 150 -12.23 3.68 -5.65
C VAL A 150 -10.89 3.75 -4.93
N SER A 151 -9.87 3.03 -5.39
CA SER A 151 -8.55 2.98 -4.75
C SER A 151 -7.47 3.73 -5.50
N SER A 152 -7.81 4.46 -6.55
CA SER A 152 -6.85 5.21 -7.37
C SER A 152 -6.34 6.45 -6.64
N ALA A 153 -5.20 6.97 -7.13
CA ALA A 153 -4.66 8.23 -6.63
C ALA A 153 -5.63 9.39 -6.87
N GLU A 154 -6.30 9.40 -8.03
CA GLU A 154 -7.31 10.40 -8.36
C GLU A 154 -8.43 10.40 -7.33
N HIS A 155 -8.89 9.22 -6.93
CA HIS A 155 -9.95 9.10 -5.92
C HIS A 155 -9.50 9.62 -4.56
N ILE A 156 -8.28 9.24 -4.11
CA ILE A 156 -7.72 9.74 -2.85
C ILE A 156 -7.62 11.28 -2.86
N LEU A 157 -7.21 11.86 -3.99
CA LEU A 157 -7.11 13.31 -4.10
C LEU A 157 -8.46 14.01 -3.88
N THR A 158 -9.58 13.36 -4.21
CA THR A 158 -10.91 13.93 -3.94
C THR A 158 -11.29 13.89 -2.47
N GLU A 159 -10.61 13.07 -1.67
CA GLU A 159 -10.89 12.87 -0.25
C GLU A 159 -9.99 13.71 0.67
N LEU A 160 -8.98 14.35 0.12
CA LEU A 160 -8.02 15.16 0.88
C LEU A 160 -8.43 16.62 1.04
#